data_78e83e638a6b84b80868e483869d6cb3
#
_entry.id   78e83e638a6b84b80868e483869d6cb3
#
_cell.length_a   1.000
_cell.length_b   1.000
_cell.length_c   1.000
_cell.angle_alpha   90.00
_cell.angle_beta   90.00
_cell.angle_gamma   90.00
#
_symmetry.space_group_name_H-M   'P 1'
#
loop_
_entity.id
_entity.type
_entity.pdbx_description
1 polymer ?
#
loop_
_entity_poly.entity_id
_entity_poly.type
_entity_poly.pdbx_seq_one_letter_code
_entity_poly.pdbx_strand_id
1 'polypeptide(L)'
;MSSSIENIEKVLGAKRFGNRSAQIDWILTDSRSLCFPEETLFFALKTKRNDGHKYLSELYERGVRNFVVGELPADMQSFQDANFLQLTNPLKGLQKLAEKHREQFQIPVIGITGSNGKTIVKEWLYQLLSPDRVVTRSPRSYNSQIGVPLSVWLMNEHTELAIFEAGISEMGEMEALQTIIKPTVGILTNIGGAHQENFFSLQDKCMETVSYTHLMLP
;
A
#
# COMPACT_ATOMS: atom_id res chain seq x y z
N MET A 1 6.98 9.23 9.46
CA MET A 1 7.95 10.00 8.65
C MET A 1 7.16 10.79 7.63
N SER A 2 7.15 12.10 7.80
CA SER A 2 6.35 13.00 6.94
C SER A 2 7.02 13.20 5.57
N SER A 3 6.25 13.28 4.50
CA SER A 3 6.75 13.57 3.16
C SER A 3 6.05 14.79 2.59
N SER A 4 6.80 15.74 2.01
CA SER A 4 6.17 16.91 1.39
C SER A 4 5.40 16.52 0.13
N ILE A 5 4.33 17.25 -0.16
CA ILE A 5 3.49 17.01 -1.35
C ILE A 5 4.32 17.20 -2.64
N GLU A 6 5.33 18.06 -2.64
CA GLU A 6 6.26 18.30 -3.74
C GLU A 6 7.14 17.07 -4.00
N ASN A 7 7.61 16.43 -2.93
CA ASN A 7 8.39 15.18 -3.04
C ASN A 7 7.51 14.05 -3.58
N ILE A 8 6.28 13.93 -3.08
CA ILE A 8 5.32 12.94 -3.55
C ILE A 8 4.98 13.16 -5.04
N GLU A 9 4.70 14.40 -5.45
CA GLU A 9 4.49 14.77 -6.84
C GLU A 9 5.63 14.27 -7.74
N LYS A 10 6.88 14.56 -7.35
CA LYS A 10 8.09 14.12 -8.07
C LYS A 10 8.22 12.60 -8.14
N VAL A 11 8.01 11.91 -7.02
CA VAL A 11 8.06 10.44 -6.95
C VAL A 11 7.02 9.82 -7.87
N LEU A 12 5.81 10.34 -7.85
CA LEU A 12 4.72 9.86 -8.68
C LEU A 12 4.89 10.20 -10.17
N GLY A 13 5.55 11.31 -10.48
CA GLY A 13 5.56 11.90 -11.82
C GLY A 13 4.16 12.42 -12.20
N ALA A 14 3.41 12.88 -11.21
CA ALA A 14 2.04 13.33 -11.37
C ALA A 14 1.96 14.75 -11.94
N LYS A 15 0.86 15.05 -12.63
CA LYS A 15 0.53 16.44 -12.96
C LYS A 15 -0.24 17.05 -11.79
N ARG A 16 0.37 18.04 -11.15
CA ARG A 16 -0.24 18.72 -10.00
C ARG A 16 -1.13 19.89 -10.43
N PHE A 17 -2.29 19.98 -9.81
CA PHE A 17 -3.21 21.11 -9.84
C PHE A 17 -3.41 21.59 -8.40
N GLY A 18 -3.19 22.87 -8.16
CA GLY A 18 -3.09 23.45 -6.82
C GLY A 18 -1.63 23.75 -6.45
N ASN A 19 -1.46 24.61 -5.45
CA ASN A 19 -0.15 25.13 -5.04
C ASN A 19 0.05 25.14 -3.52
N ARG A 20 -0.86 24.52 -2.75
CA ARG A 20 -0.79 24.45 -1.31
C ARG A 20 0.39 23.57 -0.87
N SER A 21 1.31 24.09 -0.07
CA SER A 21 2.32 23.26 0.61
C SER A 21 1.66 22.38 1.67
N ALA A 22 2.04 21.12 1.71
CA ALA A 22 1.51 20.16 2.68
C ALA A 22 2.57 19.12 3.08
N GLN A 23 2.49 18.68 4.32
CA GLN A 23 3.21 17.51 4.82
C GLN A 23 2.23 16.35 4.93
N ILE A 24 2.59 15.21 4.39
CA ILE A 24 1.75 14.03 4.31
C ILE A 24 2.31 12.95 5.22
N ASP A 25 1.54 12.58 6.23
CA ASP A 25 1.83 11.48 7.14
C ASP A 25 0.94 10.27 6.86
N TRP A 26 -0.27 10.51 6.35
CA TRP A 26 -1.27 9.47 6.17
C TRP A 26 -1.68 9.29 4.72
N ILE A 27 -1.72 8.03 4.29
CA ILE A 27 -2.33 7.64 3.01
C ILE A 27 -3.69 7.04 3.28
N LEU A 28 -4.70 7.51 2.55
CA LEU A 28 -6.08 7.08 2.68
C LEU A 28 -6.62 6.58 1.33
N THR A 29 -7.33 5.45 1.38
CA THR A 29 -8.06 4.88 0.21
C THR A 29 -9.53 4.61 0.52
N ASP A 30 -9.93 4.74 1.80
CA ASP A 30 -11.30 4.54 2.29
C ASP A 30 -11.72 5.72 3.17
N SER A 31 -12.70 6.51 2.70
CA SER A 31 -13.18 7.73 3.38
C SER A 31 -13.63 7.52 4.82
N ARG A 32 -14.06 6.29 5.17
CA ARG A 32 -14.50 5.92 6.52
C ARG A 32 -13.38 5.89 7.55
N SER A 33 -12.14 5.73 7.10
CA SER A 33 -10.95 5.61 7.97
C SER A 33 -10.21 6.94 8.16
N LEU A 34 -10.81 8.07 7.79
CA LEU A 34 -10.21 9.40 7.94
C LEU A 34 -10.07 9.79 9.41
N CYS A 35 -8.83 10.08 9.84
CA CYS A 35 -8.51 10.54 11.20
C CYS A 35 -7.86 11.93 11.20
N PHE A 36 -6.89 12.19 10.33
CA PHE A 36 -6.09 13.42 10.27
C PHE A 36 -6.20 14.08 8.90
N PRO A 37 -7.24 14.91 8.67
CA PRO A 37 -7.57 15.40 7.32
C PRO A 37 -6.44 16.19 6.65
N GLU A 38 -5.78 17.10 7.38
CA GLU A 38 -4.79 18.03 6.81
C GLU A 38 -3.51 17.32 6.36
N GLU A 39 -3.11 16.26 7.06
CA GLU A 39 -1.91 15.45 6.81
C GLU A 39 -2.19 14.26 5.90
N THR A 40 -3.42 14.13 5.40
CA THR A 40 -3.86 12.98 4.60
C THR A 40 -3.72 13.27 3.11
N LEU A 41 -3.17 12.28 2.40
CA LEU A 41 -3.25 12.16 0.94
C LEU A 41 -4.24 11.05 0.59
N PHE A 42 -5.36 11.42 -0.01
CA PHE A 42 -6.38 10.45 -0.43
C PHE A 42 -6.13 9.98 -1.86
N PHE A 43 -6.09 8.66 -2.06
CA PHE A 43 -6.02 8.02 -3.37
C PHE A 43 -7.43 7.62 -3.84
N ALA A 44 -7.96 8.29 -4.84
CA ALA A 44 -9.23 7.96 -5.48
C ALA A 44 -9.08 6.75 -6.40
N LEU A 45 -9.09 5.56 -5.81
CA LEU A 45 -8.92 4.31 -6.55
C LEU A 45 -10.25 3.90 -7.21
N LYS A 46 -10.15 3.45 -8.47
CA LYS A 46 -11.26 2.87 -9.22
C LYS A 46 -11.12 1.35 -9.26
N THR A 47 -12.11 0.64 -8.78
CA THR A 47 -12.17 -0.83 -8.74
C THR A 47 -13.43 -1.32 -9.46
N LYS A 48 -13.56 -2.63 -9.66
CA LYS A 48 -14.78 -3.23 -10.25
C LYS A 48 -16.06 -2.90 -9.44
N ARG A 49 -15.94 -2.63 -8.13
CA ARG A 49 -17.08 -2.45 -7.21
C ARG A 49 -17.26 -1.03 -6.70
N ASN A 50 -16.23 -0.20 -6.79
CA ASN A 50 -16.27 1.15 -6.21
C ASN A 50 -15.36 2.11 -6.99
N ASP A 51 -15.77 3.38 -7.02
CA ASP A 51 -14.98 4.48 -7.56
C ASP A 51 -14.74 5.51 -6.45
N GLY A 52 -13.46 5.69 -6.08
CA GLY A 52 -13.04 6.62 -5.04
C GLY A 52 -13.31 8.08 -5.36
N HIS A 53 -13.44 8.45 -6.65
CA HIS A 53 -13.69 9.85 -7.05
C HIS A 53 -15.00 10.41 -6.50
N LYS A 54 -16.00 9.57 -6.26
CA LYS A 54 -17.28 10.03 -5.67
C LYS A 54 -17.19 10.53 -4.22
N TYR A 55 -16.08 10.26 -3.53
CA TYR A 55 -15.86 10.71 -2.15
C TYR A 55 -15.04 12.00 -2.04
N LEU A 56 -14.62 12.61 -3.17
CA LEU A 56 -13.75 13.79 -3.17
C LEU A 56 -14.41 14.97 -2.45
N SER A 57 -15.67 15.27 -2.76
CA SER A 57 -16.41 16.39 -2.13
C SER A 57 -16.63 16.15 -0.63
N GLU A 58 -17.09 14.97 -0.24
CA GLU A 58 -17.25 14.60 1.17
C GLU A 58 -15.93 14.76 1.95
N LEU A 59 -14.83 14.24 1.41
CA LEU A 59 -13.53 14.32 2.06
C LEU A 59 -12.99 15.74 2.14
N TYR A 60 -13.25 16.55 1.11
CA TYR A 60 -12.89 17.98 1.10
C TYR A 60 -13.66 18.75 2.19
N GLU A 61 -14.97 18.53 2.34
CA GLU A 61 -15.78 19.09 3.42
C GLU A 61 -15.26 18.67 4.80
N ARG A 62 -14.73 17.45 4.93
CA ARG A 62 -14.12 16.93 6.15
C ARG A 62 -12.67 17.40 6.38
N GLY A 63 -12.15 18.31 5.53
CA GLY A 63 -10.86 18.95 5.71
C GLY A 63 -9.69 18.34 4.94
N VAL A 64 -9.88 17.27 4.16
CA VAL A 64 -8.82 16.74 3.29
C VAL A 64 -8.54 17.75 2.16
N ARG A 65 -7.26 17.99 1.90
CA ARG A 65 -6.80 18.96 0.90
C ARG A 65 -5.84 18.38 -0.15
N ASN A 66 -5.47 17.09 -0.03
CA ASN A 66 -4.54 16.48 -0.95
C ASN A 66 -5.12 15.18 -1.51
N PHE A 67 -5.21 15.11 -2.84
CA PHE A 67 -5.88 14.03 -3.57
C PHE A 67 -5.01 13.49 -4.70
N VAL A 68 -4.94 12.18 -4.85
CA VAL A 68 -4.43 11.51 -6.06
C VAL A 68 -5.62 10.98 -6.83
N VAL A 69 -5.74 11.38 -8.09
CA VAL A 69 -6.91 11.09 -8.93
C VAL A 69 -6.52 10.56 -10.30
N GLY A 70 -7.39 9.74 -10.90
CA GLY A 70 -7.30 9.37 -12.32
C GLY A 70 -7.87 10.44 -13.23
N GLU A 71 -8.98 11.02 -12.80
CA GLU A 71 -9.71 12.07 -13.50
C GLU A 71 -9.95 13.25 -12.55
N LEU A 72 -9.78 14.47 -13.03
CA LEU A 72 -10.07 15.66 -12.22
C LEU A 72 -11.58 15.78 -12.00
N PRO A 73 -12.03 16.31 -10.85
CA PRO A 73 -13.44 16.63 -10.66
C PRO A 73 -13.90 17.67 -11.69
N ALA A 74 -15.13 17.52 -12.18
CA ALA A 74 -15.71 18.44 -13.16
C ALA A 74 -15.79 19.88 -12.65
N ASP A 75 -16.06 20.03 -11.35
CA ASP A 75 -16.11 21.33 -10.68
C ASP A 75 -14.86 21.56 -9.81
N MET A 76 -13.75 21.89 -10.46
CA MET A 76 -12.50 22.23 -9.77
C MET A 76 -12.62 23.51 -8.92
N GLN A 77 -13.56 24.38 -9.23
CA GLN A 77 -13.74 25.65 -8.51
C GLN A 77 -14.24 25.44 -7.06
N SER A 78 -14.92 24.35 -6.81
CA SER A 78 -15.36 23.95 -5.46
C SER A 78 -14.22 23.48 -4.55
N PHE A 79 -13.01 23.29 -5.07
CA PHE A 79 -11.83 22.78 -4.34
C PHE A 79 -10.69 23.81 -4.30
N GLN A 80 -10.99 25.06 -3.94
CA GLN A 80 -10.09 26.22 -4.12
C GLN A 80 -8.71 26.09 -3.53
N ASP A 81 -8.56 25.40 -2.38
CA ASP A 81 -7.31 25.25 -1.63
C ASP A 81 -6.80 23.79 -1.60
N ALA A 82 -7.25 22.97 -2.54
CA ALA A 82 -6.84 21.58 -2.63
C ALA A 82 -5.71 21.36 -3.67
N ASN A 83 -4.90 20.33 -3.42
CA ASN A 83 -3.98 19.75 -4.38
C ASN A 83 -4.59 18.51 -5.02
N PHE A 84 -4.54 18.43 -6.34
CA PHE A 84 -4.83 17.21 -7.09
C PHE A 84 -3.58 16.75 -7.82
N LEU A 85 -3.13 15.56 -7.52
CA LEU A 85 -2.08 14.86 -8.24
C LEU A 85 -2.73 13.90 -9.24
N GLN A 86 -2.76 14.29 -10.51
CA GLN A 86 -3.38 13.49 -11.56
C GLN A 86 -2.41 12.44 -12.11
N LEU A 87 -2.87 11.18 -12.16
CA LEU A 87 -2.15 10.02 -12.70
C LEU A 87 -3.05 9.21 -13.61
N THR A 88 -2.50 8.61 -14.65
CA THR A 88 -3.24 7.65 -15.48
C THR A 88 -3.72 6.44 -14.67
N ASN A 89 -2.94 6.02 -13.67
CA ASN A 89 -3.26 4.87 -12.82
C ASN A 89 -2.91 5.16 -11.35
N PRO A 90 -3.87 5.63 -10.54
CA PRO A 90 -3.65 5.91 -9.12
C PRO A 90 -3.19 4.70 -8.29
N LEU A 91 -3.61 3.47 -8.65
CA LEU A 91 -3.14 2.26 -7.95
C LEU A 91 -1.63 2.03 -8.17
N LYS A 92 -1.15 2.16 -9.40
CA LYS A 92 0.29 2.10 -9.69
C LYS A 92 1.06 3.24 -9.01
N GLY A 93 0.43 4.42 -8.89
CA GLY A 93 0.97 5.53 -8.10
C GLY A 93 1.14 5.17 -6.63
N LEU A 94 0.13 4.59 -6.01
CA LEU A 94 0.18 4.13 -4.62
C LEU A 94 1.29 3.10 -4.40
N GLN A 95 1.40 2.12 -5.30
CA GLN A 95 2.44 1.08 -5.27
C GLN A 95 3.85 1.68 -5.38
N LYS A 96 4.06 2.58 -6.35
CA LYS A 96 5.33 3.28 -6.56
C LYS A 96 5.73 4.14 -5.36
N LEU A 97 4.77 4.84 -4.76
CA LEU A 97 5.02 5.65 -3.57
C LEU A 97 5.46 4.79 -2.39
N ALA A 98 4.78 3.67 -2.15
CA ALA A 98 5.14 2.73 -1.10
C ALA A 98 6.50 2.06 -1.36
N GLU A 99 6.81 1.69 -2.59
CA GLU A 99 8.13 1.18 -2.98
C GLU A 99 9.24 2.18 -2.65
N LYS A 100 9.06 3.44 -3.03
CA LYS A 100 10.05 4.51 -2.74
C LYS A 100 10.16 4.81 -1.25
N HIS A 101 9.08 4.70 -0.50
CA HIS A 101 9.10 4.79 0.95
C HIS A 101 9.90 3.62 1.55
N ARG A 102 9.64 2.38 1.13
CA ARG A 102 10.36 1.18 1.58
C ARG A 102 11.88 1.26 1.36
N GLU A 103 12.33 1.84 0.25
CA GLU A 103 13.76 1.99 -0.09
C GLU A 103 14.55 2.83 0.92
N GLN A 104 13.89 3.63 1.75
CA GLN A 104 14.55 4.46 2.76
C GLN A 104 15.00 3.67 4.00
N PHE A 105 14.57 2.40 4.14
CA PHE A 105 14.81 1.60 5.34
C PHE A 105 15.74 0.41 5.04
N GLN A 106 16.87 0.36 5.71
CA GLN A 106 17.84 -0.75 5.64
C GLN A 106 17.70 -1.67 6.87
N ILE A 107 16.49 -2.20 7.06
CA ILE A 107 16.14 -3.06 8.19
C ILE A 107 15.69 -4.44 7.72
N PRO A 108 15.71 -5.46 8.57
CA PRO A 108 15.10 -6.75 8.26
C PRO A 108 13.62 -6.62 7.97
N VAL A 109 13.14 -7.30 6.93
CA VAL A 109 11.72 -7.34 6.55
C VAL A 109 11.30 -8.78 6.31
N ILE A 110 10.35 -9.25 7.10
CA ILE A 110 9.75 -10.57 6.96
C ILE A 110 8.53 -10.45 6.06
N GLY A 111 8.55 -11.14 4.93
CA GLY A 111 7.41 -11.27 4.04
C GLY A 111 6.74 -12.64 4.23
N ILE A 112 5.44 -12.65 4.49
CA ILE A 112 4.67 -13.88 4.75
C ILE A 112 3.67 -14.09 3.62
N THR A 113 3.76 -15.22 2.94
CA THR A 113 2.80 -15.61 1.90
C THR A 113 2.25 -17.03 2.13
N GLY A 114 1.32 -17.44 1.28
CA GLY A 114 0.67 -18.75 1.32
C GLY A 114 -0.86 -18.65 1.28
N SER A 115 -1.52 -19.78 1.14
CA SER A 115 -2.98 -19.84 1.00
C SER A 115 -3.71 -19.52 2.30
N ASN A 116 -3.25 -20.10 3.43
CA ASN A 116 -3.86 -19.96 4.75
C ASN A 116 -2.80 -19.69 5.83
N GLY A 117 -3.22 -19.12 6.97
CA GLY A 117 -2.36 -18.98 8.14
C GLY A 117 -1.45 -17.74 8.16
N LYS A 118 -1.36 -16.95 7.09
CA LYS A 118 -0.52 -15.74 7.01
C LYS A 118 -0.72 -14.82 8.21
N THR A 119 -1.95 -14.41 8.48
CA THR A 119 -2.29 -13.48 9.57
C THR A 119 -1.95 -14.07 10.94
N ILE A 120 -2.19 -15.37 11.15
CA ILE A 120 -1.85 -16.05 12.41
C ILE A 120 -0.34 -16.03 12.63
N VAL A 121 0.43 -16.43 11.63
CA VAL A 121 1.91 -16.44 11.70
C VAL A 121 2.45 -15.02 11.93
N LYS A 122 1.90 -14.01 11.23
CA LYS A 122 2.27 -12.60 11.43
C LYS A 122 2.02 -12.16 12.89
N GLU A 123 0.83 -12.46 13.44
CA GLU A 123 0.50 -12.04 14.81
C GLU A 123 1.37 -12.75 15.85
N TRP A 124 1.68 -14.03 15.66
CA TRP A 124 2.60 -14.74 16.55
C TRP A 124 4.02 -14.20 16.49
N LEU A 125 4.54 -13.94 15.29
CA LEU A 125 5.87 -13.33 15.15
C LEU A 125 5.90 -11.93 15.78
N TYR A 126 4.85 -11.15 15.60
CA TYR A 126 4.76 -9.84 16.24
C TYR A 126 4.80 -9.96 17.77
N GLN A 127 4.01 -10.87 18.37
CA GLN A 127 4.01 -11.08 19.82
C GLN A 127 5.36 -11.55 20.36
N LEU A 128 6.07 -12.36 19.60
CA LEU A 128 7.39 -12.88 20.00
C LEU A 128 8.50 -11.83 19.88
N LEU A 129 8.43 -10.92 18.91
CA LEU A 129 9.53 -10.01 18.57
C LEU A 129 9.32 -8.59 19.09
N SER A 130 8.08 -8.16 19.30
CA SER A 130 7.77 -6.79 19.76
C SER A 130 8.21 -6.45 21.20
N PRO A 131 8.44 -7.39 22.14
CA PRO A 131 9.04 -7.05 23.43
C PRO A 131 10.47 -6.48 23.32
N ASP A 132 11.23 -6.90 22.29
CA ASP A 132 12.64 -6.55 22.16
C ASP A 132 12.93 -5.56 21.01
N ARG A 133 11.92 -5.29 20.14
CA ARG A 133 12.10 -4.48 18.92
C ARG A 133 10.88 -3.66 18.60
N VAL A 134 11.10 -2.50 17.98
CA VAL A 134 10.02 -1.70 17.37
C VAL A 134 9.62 -2.34 16.03
N VAL A 135 8.48 -3.03 16.04
CA VAL A 135 8.01 -3.81 14.89
C VAL A 135 6.85 -3.12 14.19
N THR A 136 7.02 -2.82 12.89
CA THR A 136 5.92 -2.42 12.00
C THR A 136 5.37 -3.66 11.30
N ARG A 137 4.03 -3.83 11.30
CA ARG A 137 3.38 -4.96 10.64
C ARG A 137 2.14 -4.58 9.86
N SER A 138 1.73 -5.43 8.91
CA SER A 138 0.45 -5.28 8.22
C SER A 138 -0.71 -5.19 9.21
N PRO A 139 -1.53 -4.13 9.19
CA PRO A 139 -2.76 -4.08 9.97
C PRO A 139 -3.74 -5.15 9.49
N ARG A 140 -4.38 -5.87 10.42
CA ARG A 140 -5.35 -6.91 10.06
C ARG A 140 -4.79 -7.85 8.98
N SER A 141 -5.56 -8.05 7.88
CA SER A 141 -5.17 -8.86 6.72
C SER A 141 -4.86 -7.97 5.50
N TYR A 142 -4.12 -6.87 5.70
CA TYR A 142 -3.72 -5.98 4.60
C TYR A 142 -2.62 -6.64 3.75
N ASN A 143 -3.03 -7.51 2.83
CA ASN A 143 -2.14 -8.37 2.04
C ASN A 143 -2.36 -8.24 0.52
N SER A 144 -3.23 -7.31 0.07
CA SER A 144 -3.58 -7.08 -1.33
C SER A 144 -2.74 -5.99 -1.98
N GLN A 145 -2.96 -5.76 -3.27
CA GLN A 145 -2.36 -4.69 -4.09
C GLN A 145 -2.57 -3.26 -3.52
N ILE A 146 -3.57 -3.08 -2.65
CA ILE A 146 -3.84 -1.83 -1.93
C ILE A 146 -3.32 -1.92 -0.48
N GLY A 147 -3.57 -3.04 0.18
CA GLY A 147 -3.27 -3.22 1.60
C GLY A 147 -1.77 -3.23 1.90
N VAL A 148 -0.96 -3.84 1.03
CA VAL A 148 0.50 -3.89 1.19
C VAL A 148 1.14 -2.50 1.11
N PRO A 149 0.85 -1.66 0.11
CA PRO A 149 1.33 -0.28 0.08
C PRO A 149 0.97 0.52 1.35
N LEU A 150 -0.27 0.40 1.82
CA LEU A 150 -0.70 1.07 3.05
C LEU A 150 0.06 0.56 4.29
N SER A 151 0.37 -0.74 4.33
CA SER A 151 1.14 -1.34 5.43
C SER A 151 2.60 -0.86 5.43
N VAL A 152 3.22 -0.80 4.26
CA VAL A 152 4.61 -0.34 4.09
C VAL A 152 4.74 1.14 4.45
N TRP A 153 3.74 1.97 4.14
CA TRP A 153 3.73 3.39 4.50
C TRP A 153 3.77 3.65 6.00
N LEU A 154 3.38 2.68 6.84
CA LEU A 154 3.45 2.79 8.31
C LEU A 154 4.88 2.72 8.88
N MET A 155 5.88 2.31 8.08
CA MET A 155 7.27 2.32 8.51
C MET A 155 7.74 3.75 8.78
N ASN A 156 8.53 3.91 9.83
CA ASN A 156 9.11 5.19 10.23
C ASN A 156 10.53 5.00 10.79
N GLU A 157 11.19 6.08 11.18
CA GLU A 157 12.55 6.10 11.69
C GLU A 157 12.79 5.24 12.94
N HIS A 158 11.75 4.87 13.65
CA HIS A 158 11.83 4.00 14.83
C HIS A 158 11.65 2.52 14.48
N THR A 159 11.23 2.19 13.25
CA THR A 159 10.99 0.81 12.84
C THR A 159 12.32 0.05 12.74
N GLU A 160 12.47 -1.00 13.54
CA GLU A 160 13.66 -1.87 13.58
C GLU A 160 13.45 -3.19 12.83
N LEU A 161 12.21 -3.60 12.66
CA LEU A 161 11.79 -4.81 11.96
C LEU A 161 10.43 -4.59 11.31
N ALA A 162 10.21 -5.12 10.12
CA ALA A 162 8.89 -5.10 9.51
C ALA A 162 8.38 -6.52 9.19
N ILE A 163 7.05 -6.73 9.32
CA ILE A 163 6.40 -8.02 9.03
C ILE A 163 5.19 -7.74 8.14
N PHE A 164 5.27 -8.14 6.86
CA PHE A 164 4.20 -7.89 5.90
C PHE A 164 3.62 -9.18 5.33
N GLU A 165 2.30 -9.19 5.17
CA GLU A 165 1.60 -10.25 4.46
C GLU A 165 1.55 -9.94 2.96
N ALA A 166 1.80 -10.94 2.11
CA ALA A 166 1.56 -10.90 0.67
C ALA A 166 0.53 -11.97 0.30
N GLY A 167 -0.63 -11.53 -0.17
CA GLY A 167 -1.69 -12.40 -0.68
C GLY A 167 -1.80 -12.25 -2.19
N ILE A 168 -2.07 -13.35 -2.86
CA ILE A 168 -2.33 -13.37 -4.30
C ILE A 168 -3.77 -13.81 -4.55
N SER A 169 -4.42 -13.15 -5.48
CA SER A 169 -5.71 -13.53 -6.03
C SER A 169 -5.69 -13.71 -7.54
N GLU A 170 -4.73 -13.12 -8.24
CA GLU A 170 -4.57 -13.19 -9.69
C GLU A 170 -3.08 -13.36 -10.06
N MET A 171 -2.81 -13.82 -11.29
CA MET A 171 -1.45 -13.94 -11.82
C MET A 171 -0.76 -12.56 -11.93
N GLY A 172 0.55 -12.49 -11.61
CA GLY A 172 1.37 -11.27 -11.66
C GLY A 172 1.26 -10.36 -10.44
N GLU A 173 0.39 -10.67 -9.48
CA GLU A 173 0.25 -9.85 -8.26
C GLU A 173 1.46 -10.00 -7.33
N MET A 174 2.05 -11.20 -7.27
CA MET A 174 3.16 -11.46 -6.36
C MET A 174 4.40 -10.64 -6.68
N GLU A 175 4.75 -10.51 -7.97
CA GLU A 175 5.87 -9.69 -8.41
C GLU A 175 5.72 -8.23 -7.96
N ALA A 176 4.50 -7.66 -8.15
CA ALA A 176 4.21 -6.31 -7.71
C ALA A 176 4.31 -6.14 -6.18
N LEU A 177 3.82 -7.12 -5.40
CA LEU A 177 3.90 -7.08 -3.94
C LEU A 177 5.33 -7.22 -3.43
N GLN A 178 6.11 -8.09 -4.05
CA GLN A 178 7.52 -8.30 -3.72
C GLN A 178 8.37 -7.05 -3.97
N THR A 179 8.14 -6.37 -5.11
CA THR A 179 8.82 -5.12 -5.43
C THR A 179 8.57 -4.04 -4.38
N ILE A 180 7.36 -4.02 -3.78
CA ILE A 180 7.00 -3.06 -2.73
C ILE A 180 7.59 -3.48 -1.38
N ILE A 181 7.46 -4.76 -0.98
CA ILE A 181 7.88 -5.26 0.35
C ILE A 181 9.40 -5.35 0.44
N LYS A 182 10.08 -5.79 -0.63
CA LYS A 182 11.52 -6.07 -0.66
C LYS A 182 11.95 -6.86 0.58
N PRO A 183 11.40 -8.09 0.78
CA PRO A 183 11.65 -8.86 2.00
C PRO A 183 13.10 -9.34 2.05
N THR A 184 13.66 -9.41 3.26
CA THR A 184 14.96 -10.04 3.53
C THR A 184 14.81 -11.47 4.02
N VAL A 185 13.62 -11.82 4.51
CA VAL A 185 13.24 -13.18 4.94
C VAL A 185 11.84 -13.48 4.42
N GLY A 186 11.67 -14.62 3.76
CA GLY A 186 10.38 -15.11 3.27
C GLY A 186 9.86 -16.28 4.11
N ILE A 187 8.57 -16.22 4.42
CA ILE A 187 7.85 -17.33 5.07
C ILE A 187 6.71 -17.76 4.16
N LEU A 188 6.74 -19.00 3.72
CA LEU A 188 5.64 -19.67 3.04
C LEU A 188 4.89 -20.54 4.03
N THR A 189 3.63 -20.22 4.31
CA THR A 189 2.82 -21.00 5.27
C THR A 189 2.33 -22.31 4.69
N ASN A 190 1.61 -22.26 3.59
CA ASN A 190 1.17 -23.42 2.82
C ASN A 190 0.71 -23.03 1.42
N ILE A 191 0.54 -24.01 0.55
CA ILE A 191 -0.11 -23.87 -0.74
C ILE A 191 -1.34 -24.78 -0.76
N GLY A 192 -2.52 -24.19 -0.88
CA GLY A 192 -3.81 -24.90 -0.86
C GLY A 192 -4.82 -24.27 -1.79
N GLY A 193 -6.08 -24.73 -1.73
CA GLY A 193 -7.16 -24.39 -2.65
C GLY A 193 -7.74 -22.98 -2.55
N ALA A 194 -7.31 -22.11 -1.62
CA ALA A 194 -7.85 -20.75 -1.52
C ALA A 194 -7.60 -19.96 -2.81
N HIS A 195 -8.62 -19.27 -3.36
CA HIS A 195 -8.59 -18.53 -4.64
C HIS A 195 -8.16 -19.35 -5.86
N GLN A 196 -8.40 -20.69 -5.82
CA GLN A 196 -8.05 -21.60 -6.93
C GLN A 196 -8.81 -21.26 -8.23
N GLU A 197 -10.00 -20.68 -8.11
CA GLU A 197 -10.85 -20.26 -9.23
C GLU A 197 -10.18 -19.22 -10.16
N ASN A 198 -9.19 -18.51 -9.70
CA ASN A 198 -8.47 -17.48 -10.46
C ASN A 198 -7.15 -17.97 -11.08
N PHE A 199 -6.81 -19.25 -10.90
CA PHE A 199 -5.61 -19.87 -11.45
C PHE A 199 -5.98 -21.07 -12.33
N PHE A 200 -5.28 -21.26 -13.45
CA PHE A 200 -5.54 -22.38 -14.36
C PHE A 200 -5.24 -23.73 -13.70
N SER A 201 -4.26 -23.77 -12.82
CA SER A 201 -3.87 -24.99 -12.09
C SER A 201 -3.29 -24.65 -10.70
N LEU A 202 -3.21 -25.67 -9.83
CA LEU A 202 -2.47 -25.55 -8.57
C LEU A 202 -0.98 -25.29 -8.83
N GLN A 203 -0.47 -25.80 -9.94
CA GLN A 203 0.92 -25.63 -10.34
C GLN A 203 1.23 -24.18 -10.71
N ASP A 204 0.35 -23.49 -11.44
CA ASP A 204 0.50 -22.06 -11.75
C ASP A 204 0.45 -21.21 -10.50
N LYS A 205 -0.42 -21.53 -9.57
CA LYS A 205 -0.49 -20.88 -8.27
C LYS A 205 0.79 -21.12 -7.44
N CYS A 206 1.33 -22.34 -7.48
CA CYS A 206 2.63 -22.64 -6.85
C CYS A 206 3.74 -21.79 -7.46
N MET A 207 3.82 -21.70 -8.78
CA MET A 207 4.82 -20.91 -9.48
C MET A 207 4.70 -19.42 -9.14
N GLU A 208 3.51 -18.86 -9.13
CA GLU A 208 3.25 -17.48 -8.70
C GLU A 208 3.68 -17.26 -7.24
N THR A 209 3.33 -18.18 -6.34
CA THR A 209 3.67 -18.06 -4.92
C THR A 209 5.18 -18.21 -4.68
N VAL A 210 5.84 -19.12 -5.42
CA VAL A 210 7.28 -19.43 -5.28
C VAL A 210 8.15 -18.36 -5.94
N SER A 211 7.64 -17.60 -6.91
CA SER A 211 8.35 -16.44 -7.47
C SER A 211 8.78 -15.46 -6.38
N TYR A 212 7.97 -15.33 -5.32
CA TYR A 212 8.30 -14.54 -4.11
C TYR A 212 9.57 -15.01 -3.39
N THR A 213 9.87 -16.32 -3.41
CA THR A 213 11.07 -16.87 -2.76
C THR A 213 12.27 -16.94 -3.70
N HIS A 214 12.06 -17.11 -5.01
CA HIS A 214 13.14 -17.17 -6.01
C HIS A 214 13.85 -15.82 -6.22
N LEU A 215 13.10 -14.71 -6.11
CA LEU A 215 13.66 -13.38 -6.23
C LEU A 215 14.41 -12.90 -4.96
N MET A 216 14.46 -13.74 -3.91
CA MET A 216 15.20 -13.48 -2.67
C MET A 216 16.56 -14.21 -2.61
N LEU A 217 16.85 -15.04 -3.60
CA LEU A 217 18.17 -15.69 -3.71
C LEU A 217 19.14 -14.74 -4.44
N PRO A 218 20.38 -14.57 -3.94
CA PRO A 218 21.39 -13.74 -4.57
C PRO A 218 21.79 -14.28 -5.94
#